data_904b436422d7b6506e4ddfed8eebcd0a
#
_entry.id   904b436422d7b6506e4ddfed8eebcd0a
#
_cell.length_a   1.000
_cell.length_b   1.000
_cell.length_c   1.000
_cell.angle_alpha   90.00
_cell.angle_beta   90.00
_cell.angle_gamma   90.00
#
_symmetry.space_group_name_H-M   'P 1'
#
loop_
_entity.id
_entity.type
_entity.pdbx_description
1 polymer ?
#
loop_
_entity_poly.entity_id
_entity_poly.type
_entity_poly.pdbx_seq_one_letter_code
_entity_poly.pdbx_strand_id
1 'polypeptide(L)'
;MRELILQNYNHTCIVTWGLSNEITISTKNKKDMLDNHHVLNDLCHNMDATRKTVLACYAMCNPFGKVVHISDIVSYNLYLGWYVPGLFLNDIFFAIFHTRYPKRVLGYSEYGAEGMPNLHSEHPHRGDHTEEYQARYHEYMVRCFARFPWLWATHVWNMFCLLYTSDAADE
;
A
#
# COMPACT_ATOMS: atom_id res chain seq x y z
N MET A 1 -9.60 16.60 3.44
CA MET A 1 -8.96 16.20 4.70
C MET A 1 -9.64 16.80 5.94
N ARG A 2 -9.81 18.12 6.06
CA ARG A 2 -10.46 18.74 7.24
C ARG A 2 -11.85 18.15 7.53
N GLU A 3 -12.72 18.08 6.53
CA GLU A 3 -14.06 17.49 6.65
C GLU A 3 -14.01 16.01 7.04
N LEU A 4 -13.09 15.25 6.41
CA LEU A 4 -12.89 13.84 6.72
C LEU A 4 -12.60 13.63 8.22
N ILE A 5 -11.69 14.43 8.78
CA ILE A 5 -11.32 14.34 10.20
C ILE A 5 -12.50 14.75 11.08
N LEU A 6 -13.15 15.89 10.80
CA LEU A 6 -14.27 16.39 11.60
C LEU A 6 -15.44 15.40 11.66
N GLN A 7 -15.79 14.79 10.53
CA GLN A 7 -16.89 13.83 10.44
C GLN A 7 -16.58 12.50 11.12
N ASN A 8 -15.31 12.10 11.13
CA ASN A 8 -14.92 10.75 11.54
C ASN A 8 -14.06 10.72 12.81
N TYR A 9 -13.86 11.85 13.49
CA TYR A 9 -12.98 11.96 14.66
C TYR A 9 -13.30 10.95 15.76
N ASN A 10 -14.60 10.75 16.03
CA ASN A 10 -15.07 9.88 17.10
C ASN A 10 -15.17 8.38 16.72
N HIS A 11 -14.81 8.00 15.48
CA HIS A 11 -14.80 6.60 15.09
C HIS A 11 -13.52 5.90 15.56
N THR A 12 -13.66 5.04 16.58
CA THR A 12 -12.53 4.34 17.21
C THR A 12 -11.84 3.32 16.31
N CYS A 13 -12.51 2.86 15.24
CA CYS A 13 -11.92 1.95 14.26
C CYS A 13 -10.91 2.64 13.32
N ILE A 14 -10.90 3.98 13.26
CA ILE A 14 -9.91 4.72 12.49
C ILE A 14 -8.63 4.81 13.31
N VAL A 15 -7.55 4.22 12.80
CA VAL A 15 -6.25 4.16 13.49
C VAL A 15 -5.22 5.13 12.91
N THR A 16 -5.40 5.55 11.65
CA THR A 16 -4.49 6.47 10.94
C THR A 16 -5.26 7.37 9.99
N TRP A 17 -4.67 8.53 9.65
CA TRP A 17 -5.16 9.41 8.60
C TRP A 17 -4.31 9.26 7.35
N GLY A 18 -4.94 8.81 6.25
CA GLY A 18 -4.28 8.70 4.94
C GLY A 18 -4.12 10.06 4.27
N LEU A 19 -2.89 10.46 3.92
CA LEU A 19 -2.63 11.75 3.27
C LEU A 19 -2.93 11.71 1.77
N SER A 20 -2.53 10.65 1.09
CA SER A 20 -2.77 10.46 -0.35
C SER A 20 -2.47 9.01 -0.77
N ASN A 21 -2.90 8.68 -2.00
CA ASN A 21 -2.60 7.42 -2.66
C ASN A 21 -1.87 7.69 -3.99
N GLU A 22 -0.67 7.12 -4.17
CA GLU A 22 0.11 7.05 -5.42
C GLU A 22 0.36 8.39 -6.14
N ILE A 23 0.25 9.51 -5.47
CA ILE A 23 0.29 10.84 -6.09
C ILE A 23 1.60 11.11 -6.86
N THR A 24 2.65 10.33 -6.61
CA THR A 24 3.93 10.46 -7.32
C THR A 24 3.87 9.99 -8.77
N ILE A 25 2.84 9.27 -9.19
CA ILE A 25 2.67 8.81 -10.58
C ILE A 25 2.39 9.98 -11.52
N SER A 26 1.45 10.86 -11.15
CA SER A 26 0.90 11.88 -12.03
C SER A 26 1.45 13.28 -11.79
N THR A 27 2.30 13.45 -10.78
CA THR A 27 2.80 14.77 -10.39
C THR A 27 3.84 15.32 -11.36
N LYS A 28 3.51 16.43 -12.01
CA LYS A 28 4.43 17.21 -12.85
C LYS A 28 5.33 18.13 -12.01
N ASN A 29 4.83 18.67 -10.90
CA ASN A 29 5.58 19.54 -9.99
C ASN A 29 5.86 18.84 -8.66
N LYS A 30 7.08 18.30 -8.55
CA LYS A 30 7.52 17.58 -7.33
C LYS A 30 7.59 18.47 -6.09
N LYS A 31 7.92 19.76 -6.25
CA LYS A 31 8.01 20.69 -5.12
C LYS A 31 6.64 20.94 -4.52
N ASP A 32 5.66 21.31 -5.33
CA ASP A 32 4.31 21.59 -4.86
C ASP A 32 3.68 20.35 -4.23
N MET A 33 3.96 19.15 -4.77
CA MET A 33 3.53 17.89 -4.21
C MET A 33 4.08 17.69 -2.79
N LEU A 34 5.38 17.90 -2.59
CA LEU A 34 6.01 17.77 -1.27
C LEU A 34 5.45 18.79 -0.30
N ASP A 35 5.37 20.07 -0.72
CA ASP A 35 4.85 21.16 0.10
C ASP A 35 3.40 20.90 0.52
N ASN A 36 2.55 20.43 -0.41
CA ASN A 36 1.16 20.07 -0.10
C ASN A 36 1.06 18.90 0.89
N HIS A 37 1.92 17.88 0.78
CA HIS A 37 1.92 16.77 1.73
C HIS A 37 2.36 17.21 3.13
N HIS A 38 3.33 18.11 3.25
CA HIS A 38 3.67 18.71 4.54
C HIS A 38 2.48 19.47 5.14
N VAL A 39 1.79 20.28 4.34
CA VAL A 39 0.58 21.01 4.78
C VAL A 39 -0.52 20.04 5.25
N LEU A 40 -0.75 18.94 4.50
CA LEU A 40 -1.74 17.94 4.89
C LEU A 40 -1.34 17.19 6.17
N ASN A 41 -0.08 16.87 6.31
CA ASN A 41 0.46 16.20 7.52
C ASN A 41 0.28 17.08 8.76
N ASP A 42 0.67 18.36 8.64
CA ASP A 42 0.53 19.33 9.73
C ASP A 42 -0.95 19.58 10.07
N LEU A 43 -1.82 19.65 9.06
CA LEU A 43 -3.27 19.77 9.26
C LEU A 43 -3.82 18.58 10.06
N CYS A 44 -3.43 17.35 9.73
CA CYS A 44 -3.87 16.17 10.46
C CYS A 44 -3.44 16.24 11.93
N HIS A 45 -2.17 16.53 12.19
CA HIS A 45 -1.64 16.58 13.56
C HIS A 45 -2.25 17.73 14.37
N ASN A 46 -2.55 18.88 13.74
CA ASN A 46 -3.20 20.01 14.39
C ASN A 46 -4.68 19.73 14.73
N MET A 47 -5.36 18.90 13.94
CA MET A 47 -6.75 18.55 14.18
C MET A 47 -6.92 17.31 15.05
N ASP A 48 -5.97 16.37 14.98
CA ASP A 48 -5.97 15.12 15.74
C ASP A 48 -4.53 14.72 16.11
N ALA A 49 -4.10 15.10 17.29
CA ALA A 49 -2.79 14.74 17.82
C ALA A 49 -2.69 13.27 18.31
N THR A 50 -3.80 12.53 18.29
CA THR A 50 -3.86 11.16 18.82
C THR A 50 -3.56 10.10 17.78
N ARG A 51 -3.88 10.35 16.51
CA ARG A 51 -3.70 9.41 15.40
C ARG A 51 -2.51 9.79 14.54
N LYS A 52 -1.86 8.76 14.02
CA LYS A 52 -0.73 8.90 13.12
C LYS A 52 -1.20 9.15 11.68
N THR A 53 -0.32 9.77 10.89
CA THR A 53 -0.54 9.93 9.45
C THR A 53 0.14 8.81 8.66
N VAL A 54 -0.45 8.44 7.52
CA VAL A 54 0.11 7.44 6.60
C VAL A 54 0.08 7.93 5.17
N LEU A 55 1.11 7.58 4.41
CA LEU A 55 1.22 7.85 2.99
C LEU A 55 1.31 6.53 2.23
N ALA A 56 0.42 6.31 1.25
CA ALA A 56 0.49 5.19 0.33
C ALA A 56 1.33 5.58 -0.88
N CYS A 57 2.55 5.06 -0.93
CA CYS A 57 3.50 5.35 -2.00
C CYS A 57 3.29 4.41 -3.19
N TYR A 58 3.39 4.94 -4.39
CA TYR A 58 3.49 4.15 -5.61
C TYR A 58 4.73 3.25 -5.62
N ALA A 59 4.64 2.10 -6.28
CA ALA A 59 5.70 1.09 -6.34
C ALA A 59 7.09 1.63 -6.74
N MET A 60 7.14 2.60 -7.66
CA MET A 60 8.39 3.21 -8.14
C MET A 60 8.82 4.44 -7.32
N CYS A 61 8.09 4.78 -6.24
CA CYS A 61 8.50 5.85 -5.36
C CYS A 61 9.82 5.49 -4.67
N ASN A 62 10.81 6.37 -4.82
CA ASN A 62 12.14 6.12 -4.27
C ASN A 62 12.09 5.95 -2.74
N PRO A 63 12.41 4.76 -2.20
CA PRO A 63 12.35 4.49 -0.76
C PRO A 63 13.38 5.29 0.06
N PHE A 64 14.32 5.95 -0.61
CA PHE A 64 15.34 6.82 0.01
C PHE A 64 15.05 8.30 -0.22
N GLY A 65 13.91 8.62 -0.84
CA GLY A 65 13.52 9.98 -1.19
C GLY A 65 12.82 10.72 -0.05
N LYS A 66 12.58 12.02 -0.26
CA LYS A 66 11.94 12.88 0.75
C LYS A 66 10.51 12.50 1.07
N VAL A 67 9.77 11.98 0.08
CA VAL A 67 8.33 11.65 0.20
C VAL A 67 8.07 10.69 1.34
N VAL A 68 8.89 9.63 1.47
CA VAL A 68 8.71 8.58 2.47
C VAL A 68 8.98 9.04 3.92
N HIS A 69 9.38 10.29 4.10
CA HIS A 69 9.67 10.86 5.42
C HIS A 69 8.68 11.94 5.86
N ILE A 70 7.63 12.21 5.09
CA ILE A 70 6.65 13.27 5.40
C ILE A 70 5.67 12.80 6.48
N SER A 71 5.01 11.66 6.26
CA SER A 71 4.05 11.09 7.21
C SER A 71 4.73 10.33 8.36
N ASP A 72 4.02 10.06 9.44
CA ASP A 72 4.53 9.21 10.54
C ASP A 72 4.81 7.80 10.08
N ILE A 73 3.94 7.26 9.25
CA ILE A 73 3.99 5.90 8.71
C ILE A 73 4.14 5.99 7.19
N VAL A 74 4.97 5.16 6.61
CA VAL A 74 5.03 4.98 5.16
C VAL A 74 4.46 3.63 4.76
N SER A 75 3.68 3.61 3.70
CA SER A 75 3.18 2.38 3.09
C SER A 75 3.44 2.39 1.60
N TYR A 76 3.51 1.20 1.02
CA TYR A 76 3.70 1.03 -0.42
C TYR A 76 2.56 0.22 -1.02
N ASN A 77 2.12 0.65 -2.19
CA ASN A 77 1.35 -0.16 -3.12
C ASN A 77 2.35 -0.93 -3.97
N LEU A 78 2.64 -2.18 -3.60
CA LEU A 78 3.75 -2.90 -4.20
C LEU A 78 3.35 -4.34 -4.53
N TYR A 79 3.41 -4.67 -5.80
CA TYR A 79 2.92 -5.92 -6.39
C TYR A 79 4.07 -6.77 -6.95
N LEU A 80 5.14 -6.93 -6.16
CA LEU A 80 6.27 -7.80 -6.53
C LEU A 80 5.82 -9.26 -6.54
N GLY A 81 6.05 -9.94 -7.65
CA GLY A 81 5.53 -11.26 -7.91
C GLY A 81 4.26 -11.25 -8.77
N TRP A 82 3.63 -10.08 -8.99
CA TRP A 82 2.50 -9.92 -9.90
C TRP A 82 2.87 -9.04 -11.11
N TYR A 83 2.95 -7.72 -10.95
CA TYR A 83 3.39 -6.84 -12.05
C TYR A 83 4.90 -6.96 -12.32
N VAL A 84 5.70 -7.10 -11.28
CA VAL A 84 7.14 -7.32 -11.38
C VAL A 84 7.47 -8.77 -11.02
N PRO A 85 8.25 -9.52 -11.82
CA PRO A 85 8.59 -10.90 -11.51
C PRO A 85 9.47 -11.00 -10.26
N GLY A 86 9.23 -12.05 -9.45
CA GLY A 86 10.03 -12.36 -8.26
C GLY A 86 9.36 -12.04 -6.94
N LEU A 87 8.64 -13.01 -6.37
CA LEU A 87 8.05 -12.90 -5.04
C LEU A 87 9.09 -12.58 -3.95
N PHE A 88 10.29 -13.16 -4.07
CA PHE A 88 11.42 -12.97 -3.13
C PHE A 88 11.90 -11.51 -3.05
N LEU A 89 11.56 -10.68 -4.03
CA LEU A 89 11.91 -9.26 -4.00
C LEU A 89 11.22 -8.50 -2.85
N ASN A 90 10.09 -9.01 -2.35
CA ASN A 90 9.45 -8.47 -1.16
C ASN A 90 10.36 -8.60 0.07
N ASP A 91 11.01 -9.74 0.26
CA ASP A 91 11.96 -9.96 1.36
C ASP A 91 13.16 -9.02 1.26
N ILE A 92 13.68 -8.86 0.06
CA ILE A 92 14.81 -7.95 -0.19
C ILE A 92 14.42 -6.50 0.09
N PHE A 93 13.25 -6.06 -0.37
CA PHE A 93 12.75 -4.71 -0.15
C PHE A 93 12.62 -4.41 1.36
N PHE A 94 11.96 -5.30 2.12
CA PHE A 94 11.80 -5.13 3.55
C PHE A 94 13.14 -5.10 4.28
N ALA A 95 14.04 -6.03 3.97
CA ALA A 95 15.36 -6.10 4.60
C ALA A 95 16.18 -4.83 4.34
N ILE A 96 16.24 -4.35 3.09
CA ILE A 96 16.98 -3.12 2.73
C ILE A 96 16.36 -1.91 3.41
N PHE A 97 15.03 -1.75 3.34
CA PHE A 97 14.36 -0.60 3.94
C PHE A 97 14.60 -0.54 5.45
N HIS A 98 14.38 -1.65 6.15
CA HIS A 98 14.58 -1.70 7.60
C HIS A 98 16.04 -1.50 8.02
N THR A 99 16.99 -2.09 7.28
CA THR A 99 18.42 -1.86 7.53
C THR A 99 18.77 -0.38 7.40
N ARG A 100 18.22 0.31 6.40
CA ARG A 100 18.50 1.73 6.17
C ARG A 100 17.78 2.65 7.15
N TYR A 101 16.55 2.26 7.55
CA TYR A 101 15.68 3.06 8.40
C TYR A 101 15.04 2.22 9.53
N PRO A 102 15.82 1.74 10.50
CA PRO A 102 15.34 0.77 11.50
C PRO A 102 14.24 1.31 12.43
N LYS A 103 14.09 2.63 12.51
CA LYS A 103 13.05 3.29 13.32
C LYS A 103 11.84 3.76 12.50
N ARG A 104 11.88 3.60 11.17
CA ARG A 104 10.80 4.04 10.30
C ARG A 104 9.73 2.96 10.21
N VAL A 105 8.50 3.33 10.53
CA VAL A 105 7.36 2.42 10.42
C VAL A 105 6.98 2.26 8.94
N LEU A 106 6.97 1.02 8.48
CA LEU A 106 6.67 0.63 7.11
C LEU A 106 5.52 -0.37 7.08
N GLY A 107 4.70 -0.31 6.02
CA GLY A 107 3.70 -1.32 5.70
C GLY A 107 3.43 -1.44 4.20
N TYR A 108 2.56 -2.36 3.85
CA TYR A 108 1.96 -2.43 2.52
C TYR A 108 0.53 -1.91 2.58
N SER A 109 0.27 -0.80 1.89
CA SER A 109 -1.07 -0.27 1.69
C SER A 109 -1.84 -1.04 0.63
N GLU A 110 -1.10 -1.64 -0.33
CA GLU A 110 -1.67 -2.59 -1.27
C GLU A 110 -0.65 -3.65 -1.67
N TYR A 111 -1.11 -4.89 -1.75
CA TYR A 111 -0.42 -6.02 -2.38
C TYR A 111 -1.47 -7.02 -2.85
N GLY A 112 -1.16 -7.81 -3.85
CA GLY A 112 -2.09 -8.82 -4.35
C GLY A 112 -1.69 -9.39 -5.70
N ALA A 113 -2.44 -10.37 -6.14
CA ALA A 113 -2.45 -10.91 -7.49
C ALA A 113 -3.89 -11.12 -7.92
N GLU A 114 -4.21 -10.80 -9.15
CA GLU A 114 -5.54 -11.01 -9.71
C GLU A 114 -5.78 -12.50 -9.95
N GLY A 115 -6.99 -12.98 -9.60
CA GLY A 115 -7.47 -14.31 -9.92
C GLY A 115 -8.87 -14.20 -10.51
N MET A 116 -9.11 -14.92 -11.60
CA MET A 116 -10.42 -15.00 -12.25
C MET A 116 -11.07 -16.35 -11.93
N PRO A 117 -12.35 -16.38 -11.47
CA PRO A 117 -12.99 -17.59 -10.98
C PRO A 117 -13.07 -18.76 -11.96
N ASN A 118 -12.92 -18.50 -13.25
CA ASN A 118 -13.03 -19.50 -14.30
C ASN A 118 -11.68 -19.89 -14.91
N LEU A 119 -10.57 -19.36 -14.39
CA LEU A 119 -9.23 -19.65 -14.88
C LEU A 119 -8.49 -20.52 -13.88
N HIS A 120 -8.13 -21.72 -14.33
CA HIS A 120 -7.40 -22.72 -13.56
C HIS A 120 -6.17 -23.23 -14.30
N SER A 121 -5.12 -23.60 -13.58
CA SER A 121 -3.90 -24.17 -14.16
C SER A 121 -3.25 -25.16 -13.21
N GLU A 122 -2.82 -26.31 -13.75
CA GLU A 122 -1.94 -27.26 -13.03
C GLU A 122 -0.50 -26.72 -12.89
N HIS A 123 -0.13 -25.71 -13.72
CA HIS A 123 1.18 -25.08 -13.71
C HIS A 123 1.04 -23.55 -13.58
N PRO A 124 0.54 -23.05 -12.44
CA PRO A 124 0.23 -21.64 -12.26
C PRO A 124 1.50 -20.79 -12.32
N HIS A 125 1.42 -19.68 -13.06
CA HIS A 125 2.53 -18.76 -13.26
C HIS A 125 2.05 -17.30 -13.23
N ARG A 126 2.96 -16.40 -13.00
CA ARG A 126 2.70 -14.97 -12.92
C ARG A 126 1.99 -14.46 -14.18
N GLY A 127 0.87 -13.78 -13.98
CA GLY A 127 0.12 -13.14 -15.06
C GLY A 127 -0.84 -14.07 -15.81
N ASP A 128 -1.07 -15.29 -15.32
CA ASP A 128 -2.04 -16.23 -15.88
C ASP A 128 -3.47 -16.01 -15.36
N HIS A 129 -3.63 -15.15 -14.36
CA HIS A 129 -4.90 -14.82 -13.71
C HIS A 129 -5.64 -16.03 -13.12
N THR A 130 -4.93 -17.11 -12.81
CA THR A 130 -5.54 -18.30 -12.22
C THR A 130 -5.71 -18.15 -10.70
N GLU A 131 -6.72 -18.79 -10.13
CA GLU A 131 -6.92 -18.83 -8.68
C GLU A 131 -5.73 -19.51 -7.98
N GLU A 132 -5.11 -20.52 -8.62
CA GLU A 132 -3.96 -21.25 -8.10
C GLU A 132 -2.72 -20.32 -7.99
N TYR A 133 -2.49 -19.43 -8.95
CA TYR A 133 -1.42 -18.45 -8.82
C TYR A 133 -1.72 -17.41 -7.75
N GLN A 134 -2.95 -16.94 -7.67
CA GLN A 134 -3.39 -16.03 -6.62
C GLN A 134 -3.17 -16.64 -5.23
N ALA A 135 -3.59 -17.91 -5.03
CA ALA A 135 -3.38 -18.63 -3.78
C ALA A 135 -1.89 -18.75 -3.45
N ARG A 136 -1.06 -19.19 -4.41
CA ARG A 136 0.40 -19.28 -4.28
C ARG A 136 1.05 -17.95 -3.90
N TYR A 137 0.59 -16.86 -4.52
CA TYR A 137 1.04 -15.50 -4.21
C TYR A 137 0.76 -15.17 -2.74
N HIS A 138 -0.49 -15.33 -2.30
CA HIS A 138 -0.89 -15.02 -0.93
C HIS A 138 -0.22 -15.90 0.10
N GLU A 139 -0.04 -17.20 -0.15
CA GLU A 139 0.73 -18.10 0.72
C GLU A 139 2.17 -17.61 0.90
N TYR A 140 2.81 -17.19 -0.17
CA TYR A 140 4.16 -16.62 -0.09
C TYR A 140 4.16 -15.35 0.77
N MET A 141 3.22 -14.43 0.52
CA MET A 141 3.17 -13.14 1.21
C MET A 141 2.90 -13.29 2.71
N VAL A 142 2.01 -14.20 3.12
CA VAL A 142 1.79 -14.50 4.55
C VAL A 142 3.09 -14.97 5.22
N ARG A 143 3.82 -15.89 4.57
CA ARG A 143 5.13 -16.36 5.08
C ARG A 143 6.18 -15.26 5.07
N CYS A 144 6.17 -14.38 4.06
CA CYS A 144 7.05 -13.22 3.98
C CYS A 144 6.79 -12.28 5.16
N PHE A 145 5.55 -11.86 5.38
CA PHE A 145 5.21 -10.94 6.47
C PHE A 145 5.55 -11.51 7.85
N ALA A 146 5.38 -12.81 8.05
CA ALA A 146 5.77 -13.47 9.30
C ALA A 146 7.28 -13.36 9.62
N ARG A 147 8.13 -13.18 8.59
CA ARG A 147 9.57 -12.92 8.77
C ARG A 147 9.90 -11.49 9.20
N PHE A 148 8.94 -10.54 9.01
CA PHE A 148 9.12 -9.11 9.28
C PHE A 148 8.06 -8.58 10.26
N PRO A 149 8.06 -9.02 11.53
CA PRO A 149 7.01 -8.68 12.52
C PRO A 149 6.96 -7.20 12.91
N TRP A 150 7.88 -6.39 12.43
CA TRP A 150 7.92 -4.93 12.60
C TRP A 150 7.08 -4.17 11.58
N LEU A 151 6.51 -4.84 10.57
CA LEU A 151 5.55 -4.23 9.66
C LEU A 151 4.28 -3.83 10.43
N TRP A 152 3.81 -2.60 10.23
CA TRP A 152 2.66 -2.10 10.97
C TRP A 152 1.32 -2.64 10.44
N ALA A 153 1.22 -2.84 9.14
CA ALA A 153 0.04 -3.39 8.49
C ALA A 153 0.34 -3.87 7.06
N THR A 154 -0.53 -4.75 6.58
CA THR A 154 -0.49 -5.29 5.22
C THR A 154 -1.93 -5.42 4.70
N HIS A 155 -2.26 -4.72 3.60
CA HIS A 155 -3.60 -4.68 3.06
C HIS A 155 -3.64 -5.33 1.68
N VAL A 156 -4.49 -6.33 1.55
CA VAL A 156 -4.72 -6.99 0.26
C VAL A 156 -5.53 -6.06 -0.65
N TRP A 157 -5.08 -5.84 -1.85
CA TRP A 157 -5.89 -5.27 -2.91
C TRP A 157 -6.34 -6.40 -3.85
N ASN A 158 -7.64 -6.77 -3.83
CA ASN A 158 -8.60 -6.20 -2.89
C ASN A 158 -9.58 -7.28 -2.42
N MET A 159 -10.40 -6.96 -1.43
CA MET A 159 -11.33 -7.89 -0.80
C MET A 159 -12.47 -8.32 -1.74
N PHE A 160 -12.93 -7.42 -2.63
CA PHE A 160 -14.00 -7.67 -3.59
C PHE A 160 -13.49 -7.52 -5.01
N CYS A 161 -13.90 -8.42 -5.90
CA CYS A 161 -13.51 -8.37 -7.30
C CYS A 161 -14.08 -7.11 -7.98
N LEU A 162 -13.22 -6.26 -8.54
CA LEU A 162 -13.64 -5.04 -9.24
C LEU A 162 -14.16 -5.33 -10.66
N LEU A 163 -13.78 -6.45 -11.26
CA LEU A 163 -14.29 -6.87 -12.57
C LEU A 163 -15.81 -7.13 -12.54
N TYR A 164 -16.31 -7.58 -11.41
CA TYR A 164 -17.75 -7.82 -11.22
C TYR A 164 -18.57 -6.53 -11.06
N THR A 165 -17.93 -5.45 -10.63
CA THR A 165 -18.59 -4.13 -10.45
C THR A 165 -18.54 -3.26 -11.69
N SER A 166 -17.61 -3.49 -12.61
CA SER A 166 -17.56 -2.78 -13.88
C SER A 166 -18.66 -3.24 -14.86
N ASP A 167 -18.96 -4.53 -14.86
CA ASP A 167 -20.07 -5.08 -15.68
C ASP A 167 -21.46 -4.64 -15.17
N ALA A 168 -21.59 -4.34 -13.88
CA ALA A 168 -22.85 -3.85 -13.29
C ALA A 168 -23.07 -2.34 -13.49
N ALA A 169 -22.08 -1.59 -13.96
CA ALA A 169 -22.18 -0.16 -14.24
C ALA A 169 -22.51 0.15 -15.71
N ASP A 170 -22.37 -0.85 -16.60
CA ASP A 170 -22.64 -0.73 -18.04
C ASP A 170 -24.03 -1.31 -18.45
N GLU A 171 -24.84 -1.83 -17.52
CA GLU A 171 -26.24 -2.18 -17.66
C GLU A 171 -27.16 -1.07 -17.04
#